data_8e78b0aa5c7388de6a27100ada9ef85f
#
_entry.id   8e78b0aa5c7388de6a27100ada9ef85f
#
_cell.length_a   1.000
_cell.length_b   1.000
_cell.length_c   1.000
_cell.angle_alpha   90.00
_cell.angle_beta   90.00
_cell.angle_gamma   90.00
#
_symmetry.space_group_name_H-M   'P 1'
#
loop_
_entity.id
_entity.type
_entity.pdbx_description
1 polymer ?
#
loop_
_entity_poly.entity_id
_entity_poly.type
_entity_poly.pdbx_seq_one_letter_code
_entity_poly.pdbx_strand_id
1 'polypeptide(L)'
;MPLNELLPKALKLFPNREAVVCGGLRMTYRDFASRTWRLCNVMKKLGLRPRDRVAIIHENCHVYLESYFAAAHMGLILVPLNHRLAPGELAAILNDCQARILIAQKSFKIKVDGFRDSVPALERVLWTGDPGVGESEPLESHYEYLLRMSVDALPETVPVAEDDVAHLYYTSGTTGRSKGVMLTHRNVKSHALGTIAELGLCDRDHWFHVAPLFHLADAWATFAITWAGGKHVILPSFDPLKVIRLITEERITLTNLIPTMLNLMVNHPEAGNFDYSSLRVLLSGGAPIAPEVVRKIIETFKCDYIQTYGMTETSPYLTMSILKDHLKGLPWEKQLAYKASTGREFIGVSLRVLDDDGREVARDGVQVGEIVVKGDTVTPGYWNLPEETSRAFADGWLRTGDLAVIDSEEYVTIVDRKKDMIITGGENVYSTEVENALYAHPAVLEAAVIGVPDTRWGEAVKAFVVLKPGNAASEEELVLFCKKNLANYKAPKSIEFIDALPRTGSGKIYKKGLRDDFLKK
;
A
#
# COMPACT_ATOMS: atom_id res chain seq x y z
N MET A 1 11.19 -12.39 -19.21
CA MET A 1 12.14 -11.28 -18.97
C MET A 1 12.18 -11.04 -17.47
N PRO A 2 13.25 -11.33 -16.79
CA PRO A 2 13.40 -11.06 -15.34
C PRO A 2 13.48 -9.55 -15.04
N LEU A 3 13.32 -9.16 -13.77
CA LEU A 3 13.29 -7.74 -13.36
C LEU A 3 14.60 -7.00 -13.65
N ASN A 4 15.74 -7.69 -13.62
CA ASN A 4 17.06 -7.12 -13.89
C ASN A 4 17.27 -6.66 -15.34
N GLU A 5 16.44 -7.09 -16.29
CA GLU A 5 16.46 -6.65 -17.69
C GLU A 5 15.56 -5.45 -17.96
N LEU A 6 14.73 -5.05 -16.98
CA LEU A 6 13.66 -4.07 -17.19
C LEU A 6 14.23 -2.66 -17.43
N LEU A 7 15.09 -2.15 -16.54
CA LEU A 7 15.70 -0.82 -16.69
C LEU A 7 16.64 -0.74 -17.92
N PRO A 8 17.47 -1.74 -18.25
CA PRO A 8 18.22 -1.77 -19.51
C PRO A 8 17.32 -1.66 -20.75
N LYS A 9 16.17 -2.33 -20.76
CA LYS A 9 15.19 -2.24 -21.84
C LYS A 9 14.55 -0.85 -21.94
N ALA A 10 14.13 -0.28 -20.80
CA ALA A 10 13.57 1.07 -20.75
C ALA A 10 14.60 2.12 -21.24
N LEU A 11 15.85 2.02 -20.80
CA LEU A 11 16.96 2.85 -21.28
C LEU A 11 17.14 2.74 -22.81
N LYS A 12 17.10 1.53 -23.36
CA LYS A 12 17.24 1.29 -24.81
C LYS A 12 16.12 1.96 -25.61
N LEU A 13 14.88 1.91 -25.10
CA LEU A 13 13.70 2.41 -25.81
C LEU A 13 13.49 3.91 -25.62
N PHE A 14 13.79 4.45 -24.43
CA PHE A 14 13.43 5.79 -24.02
C PHE A 14 14.58 6.62 -23.41
N PRO A 15 15.82 6.59 -23.95
CA PRO A 15 17.02 7.09 -23.27
C PRO A 15 16.92 8.56 -22.84
N ASN A 16 16.29 9.39 -23.65
CA ASN A 16 16.23 10.84 -23.46
C ASN A 16 14.88 11.32 -22.86
N ARG A 17 13.98 10.37 -22.56
CA ARG A 17 12.70 10.70 -21.96
C ARG A 17 12.89 10.96 -20.47
N GLU A 18 12.16 11.93 -19.92
CA GLU A 18 12.14 12.19 -18.49
C GLU A 18 11.55 10.96 -17.75
N ALA A 19 12.35 10.39 -16.87
CA ALA A 19 12.00 9.19 -16.11
C ALA A 19 11.57 9.50 -14.67
N VAL A 20 12.28 10.43 -14.01
CA VAL A 20 12.09 10.70 -12.58
C VAL A 20 12.12 12.20 -12.30
N VAL A 21 11.14 12.66 -11.53
CA VAL A 21 11.06 14.02 -10.97
C VAL A 21 10.92 13.89 -9.44
N CYS A 22 11.86 14.49 -8.70
CA CYS A 22 11.86 14.46 -7.24
C CYS A 22 12.32 15.83 -6.69
N GLY A 23 11.37 16.68 -6.32
CA GLY A 23 11.67 18.08 -5.99
C GLY A 23 12.31 18.80 -7.17
N GLY A 24 13.49 19.41 -6.95
CA GLY A 24 14.25 20.06 -8.01
C GLY A 24 15.05 19.14 -8.92
N LEU A 25 15.12 17.85 -8.61
CA LEU A 25 15.84 16.85 -9.41
C LEU A 25 14.97 16.33 -10.54
N ARG A 26 15.49 16.41 -11.79
CA ARG A 26 14.86 15.85 -12.98
C ARG A 26 15.87 14.95 -13.68
N MET A 27 15.49 13.73 -14.00
CA MET A 27 16.36 12.73 -14.62
C MET A 27 15.69 12.11 -15.83
N THR A 28 16.46 11.97 -16.91
CA THR A 28 16.09 11.12 -18.04
C THR A 28 16.28 9.64 -17.67
N TYR A 29 15.79 8.71 -18.50
CA TYR A 29 16.11 7.28 -18.33
C TYR A 29 17.60 7.00 -18.39
N ARG A 30 18.37 7.79 -19.15
CA ARG A 30 19.84 7.72 -19.20
C ARG A 30 20.46 8.09 -17.84
N ASP A 31 20.02 9.19 -17.25
CA ASP A 31 20.54 9.66 -15.97
C ASP A 31 20.15 8.67 -14.84
N PHE A 32 18.91 8.22 -14.85
CA PHE A 32 18.42 7.24 -13.89
C PHE A 32 19.18 5.91 -13.97
N ALA A 33 19.39 5.39 -15.18
CA ALA A 33 20.18 4.18 -15.39
C ALA A 33 21.63 4.36 -14.96
N SER A 34 22.29 5.46 -15.35
CA SER A 34 23.66 5.79 -14.93
C SER A 34 23.81 5.76 -13.41
N ARG A 35 22.92 6.42 -12.67
CA ARG A 35 22.93 6.42 -11.20
C ARG A 35 22.72 5.01 -10.63
N THR A 36 21.80 4.25 -11.20
CA THR A 36 21.53 2.86 -10.80
C THR A 36 22.76 1.97 -11.02
N TRP A 37 23.44 2.11 -12.17
CA TRP A 37 24.68 1.34 -12.45
C TRP A 37 25.81 1.70 -11.49
N ARG A 38 25.96 2.97 -11.18
CA ARG A 38 26.92 3.44 -10.16
C ARG A 38 26.61 2.82 -8.80
N LEU A 39 25.34 2.77 -8.41
CA LEU A 39 24.92 2.12 -7.16
C LEU A 39 25.23 0.61 -7.16
N CYS A 40 24.97 -0.09 -8.26
CA CYS A 40 25.36 -1.49 -8.40
C CYS A 40 26.87 -1.68 -8.20
N ASN A 41 27.68 -0.84 -8.83
CA ASN A 41 29.15 -0.91 -8.72
C ASN A 41 29.63 -0.57 -7.29
N VAL A 42 28.97 0.36 -6.58
CA VAL A 42 29.21 0.59 -5.15
C VAL A 42 28.90 -0.66 -4.33
N MET A 43 27.74 -1.27 -4.51
CA MET A 43 27.34 -2.48 -3.79
C MET A 43 28.29 -3.66 -4.06
N LYS A 44 28.72 -3.82 -5.32
CA LYS A 44 29.74 -4.83 -5.68
C LYS A 44 31.06 -4.58 -4.97
N LYS A 45 31.53 -3.32 -4.93
CA LYS A 45 32.76 -2.93 -4.22
C LYS A 45 32.67 -3.15 -2.70
N LEU A 46 31.47 -3.00 -2.13
CA LEU A 46 31.20 -3.30 -0.72
C LEU A 46 31.05 -4.81 -0.45
N GLY A 47 31.25 -5.67 -1.44
CA GLY A 47 31.30 -7.12 -1.28
C GLY A 47 29.93 -7.81 -1.22
N LEU A 48 28.86 -7.13 -1.67
CA LEU A 48 27.54 -7.76 -1.74
C LEU A 48 27.48 -8.81 -2.85
N ARG A 49 26.79 -9.89 -2.56
CA ARG A 49 26.59 -11.04 -3.44
C ARG A 49 25.08 -11.28 -3.66
N PRO A 50 24.69 -11.98 -4.71
CA PRO A 50 23.28 -12.39 -4.90
C PRO A 50 22.67 -12.97 -3.62
N ARG A 51 21.42 -12.61 -3.36
CA ARG A 51 20.63 -12.96 -2.16
C ARG A 51 21.06 -12.26 -0.87
N ASP A 52 22.09 -11.38 -0.85
CA ASP A 52 22.32 -10.50 0.28
C ASP A 52 21.16 -9.50 0.41
N ARG A 53 20.88 -9.09 1.65
CA ARG A 53 19.79 -8.13 1.93
C ARG A 53 20.35 -6.73 2.09
N VAL A 54 19.69 -5.80 1.40
CA VAL A 54 19.93 -4.36 1.50
C VAL A 54 18.67 -3.72 2.01
N ALA A 55 18.76 -3.04 3.14
CA ALA A 55 17.62 -2.30 3.69
C ALA A 55 17.66 -0.83 3.27
N ILE A 56 16.48 -0.20 3.21
CA ILE A 56 16.36 1.24 2.97
C ILE A 56 15.37 1.85 3.96
N ILE A 57 15.78 2.96 4.63
CA ILE A 57 14.94 3.77 5.50
C ILE A 57 14.98 5.22 5.04
N HIS A 58 13.89 5.67 4.42
CA HIS A 58 13.85 6.97 3.75
C HIS A 58 12.40 7.47 3.63
N GLU A 59 12.19 8.78 3.51
CA GLU A 59 10.98 9.33 2.91
C GLU A 59 10.96 9.02 1.41
N ASN A 60 9.83 9.25 0.74
CA ASN A 60 9.78 9.01 -0.71
C ASN A 60 10.82 9.87 -1.45
N CYS A 61 11.65 9.22 -2.24
CA CYS A 61 12.64 9.88 -3.09
C CYS A 61 13.15 8.97 -4.21
N HIS A 62 13.93 9.54 -5.12
CA HIS A 62 14.54 8.82 -6.24
C HIS A 62 15.47 7.66 -5.80
N VAL A 63 16.05 7.73 -4.60
CA VAL A 63 16.93 6.67 -4.07
C VAL A 63 16.18 5.33 -3.91
N TYR A 64 14.87 5.37 -3.62
CA TYR A 64 14.05 4.15 -3.63
C TYR A 64 14.06 3.48 -4.99
N LEU A 65 13.81 4.23 -6.07
CA LEU A 65 13.79 3.71 -7.43
C LEU A 65 15.16 3.14 -7.82
N GLU A 66 16.23 3.87 -7.53
CA GLU A 66 17.60 3.42 -7.76
C GLU A 66 17.89 2.12 -7.01
N SER A 67 17.45 2.02 -5.74
CA SER A 67 17.65 0.83 -4.89
C SER A 67 16.88 -0.39 -5.40
N TYR A 68 15.63 -0.22 -5.84
CA TYR A 68 14.82 -1.29 -6.41
C TYR A 68 15.49 -1.89 -7.65
N PHE A 69 15.94 -1.05 -8.58
CA PHE A 69 16.57 -1.55 -9.80
C PHE A 69 17.99 -2.06 -9.59
N ALA A 70 18.77 -1.44 -8.69
CA ALA A 70 20.09 -1.95 -8.36
C ALA A 70 20.02 -3.32 -7.67
N ALA A 71 19.10 -3.50 -6.72
CA ALA A 71 18.88 -4.79 -6.07
C ALA A 71 18.44 -5.85 -7.09
N ALA A 72 17.48 -5.54 -7.96
CA ALA A 72 17.02 -6.44 -9.01
C ALA A 72 18.16 -6.83 -9.96
N HIS A 73 19.01 -5.87 -10.38
CA HIS A 73 20.12 -6.13 -11.31
C HIS A 73 21.20 -7.04 -10.72
N MET A 74 21.47 -6.87 -9.43
CA MET A 74 22.49 -7.65 -8.71
C MET A 74 21.97 -8.95 -8.07
N GLY A 75 20.68 -9.26 -8.19
CA GLY A 75 20.06 -10.40 -7.51
C GLY A 75 20.07 -10.27 -5.98
N LEU A 76 20.08 -9.04 -5.46
CA LEU A 76 19.97 -8.74 -4.04
C LEU A 76 18.51 -8.72 -3.61
N ILE A 77 18.26 -8.86 -2.31
CA ILE A 77 16.93 -8.74 -1.72
C ILE A 77 16.80 -7.35 -1.09
N LEU A 78 15.90 -6.51 -1.62
CA LEU A 78 15.63 -5.20 -1.03
C LEU A 78 14.63 -5.33 0.12
N VAL A 79 14.91 -4.62 1.23
CA VAL A 79 14.08 -4.58 2.44
C VAL A 79 13.67 -3.13 2.72
N PRO A 80 12.56 -2.65 2.16
CA PRO A 80 12.04 -1.32 2.46
C PRO A 80 11.51 -1.25 3.89
N LEU A 81 12.05 -0.32 4.69
CA LEU A 81 11.70 -0.17 6.10
C LEU A 81 10.70 0.95 6.31
N ASN A 82 9.69 0.70 7.10
CA ASN A 82 8.77 1.73 7.55
C ASN A 82 9.49 2.66 8.55
N HIS A 83 9.81 3.87 8.12
CA HIS A 83 10.53 4.87 8.91
C HIS A 83 9.76 5.37 10.15
N ARG A 84 8.47 5.04 10.27
CA ARG A 84 7.62 5.41 11.42
C ARG A 84 7.76 4.45 12.60
N LEU A 85 8.34 3.26 12.38
CA LEU A 85 8.58 2.27 13.44
C LEU A 85 9.59 2.78 14.46
N ALA A 86 9.48 2.26 15.69
CA ALA A 86 10.43 2.52 16.75
C ALA A 86 11.79 1.83 16.48
N PRO A 87 12.90 2.31 17.06
CA PRO A 87 14.23 1.71 16.88
C PRO A 87 14.27 0.21 17.18
N GLY A 88 13.62 -0.26 18.26
CA GLY A 88 13.58 -1.67 18.60
C GLY A 88 12.85 -2.56 17.58
N GLU A 89 11.78 -2.03 16.96
CA GLU A 89 11.06 -2.74 15.89
C GLU A 89 11.92 -2.85 14.62
N LEU A 90 12.63 -1.77 14.28
CA LEU A 90 13.56 -1.76 13.14
C LEU A 90 14.74 -2.73 13.37
N ALA A 91 15.30 -2.76 14.59
CA ALA A 91 16.32 -3.74 14.97
C ALA A 91 15.84 -5.18 14.80
N ALA A 92 14.61 -5.47 15.26
CA ALA A 92 14.02 -6.81 15.12
C ALA A 92 13.90 -7.23 13.65
N ILE A 93 13.44 -6.34 12.77
CA ILE A 93 13.34 -6.57 11.33
C ILE A 93 14.72 -6.82 10.71
N LEU A 94 15.69 -5.94 11.00
CA LEU A 94 17.04 -6.03 10.45
C LEU A 94 17.77 -7.30 10.91
N ASN A 95 17.55 -7.73 12.15
CA ASN A 95 18.08 -8.98 12.67
C ASN A 95 17.39 -10.21 12.05
N ASP A 96 16.09 -10.15 11.78
CA ASP A 96 15.38 -11.26 11.13
C ASP A 96 15.83 -11.44 9.67
N CYS A 97 15.95 -10.34 8.91
CA CYS A 97 16.41 -10.42 7.52
C CYS A 97 17.93 -10.47 7.37
N GLN A 98 18.71 -10.20 8.42
CA GLN A 98 20.18 -10.15 8.36
C GLN A 98 20.68 -9.20 7.26
N ALA A 99 20.14 -7.96 7.23
CA ALA A 99 20.56 -6.95 6.26
C ALA A 99 21.99 -6.51 6.51
N ARG A 100 22.83 -6.54 5.44
CA ARG A 100 24.25 -6.17 5.50
C ARG A 100 24.48 -4.67 5.31
N ILE A 101 23.65 -4.03 4.48
CA ILE A 101 23.74 -2.60 4.19
C ILE A 101 22.38 -1.94 4.46
N LEU A 102 22.44 -0.75 5.03
CA LEU A 102 21.30 0.14 5.19
C LEU A 102 21.54 1.43 4.39
N ILE A 103 20.65 1.75 3.45
CA ILE A 103 20.57 3.06 2.81
C ILE A 103 19.64 3.90 3.67
N ALA A 104 20.14 5.03 4.22
CA ALA A 104 19.38 5.79 5.22
C ALA A 104 19.37 7.30 4.92
N GLN A 105 18.19 7.91 5.02
CA GLN A 105 18.10 9.37 5.02
C GLN A 105 18.68 9.93 6.32
N LYS A 106 19.48 10.95 6.20
CA LYS A 106 20.21 11.56 7.31
C LYS A 106 19.30 12.10 8.43
N SER A 107 18.10 12.54 8.09
CA SER A 107 17.10 12.94 9.09
C SER A 107 16.72 11.83 10.07
N PHE A 108 16.96 10.56 9.71
CA PHE A 108 16.73 9.40 10.58
C PHE A 108 17.98 8.96 11.36
N LYS A 109 19.06 9.75 11.37
CA LYS A 109 20.33 9.36 12.02
C LYS A 109 20.15 8.97 13.50
N ILE A 110 19.47 9.79 14.29
CA ILE A 110 19.20 9.48 15.71
C ILE A 110 18.48 8.14 15.87
N LYS A 111 17.53 7.85 14.98
CA LYS A 111 16.79 6.58 14.99
C LYS A 111 17.70 5.41 14.62
N VAL A 112 18.56 5.56 13.62
CA VAL A 112 19.52 4.54 13.18
C VAL A 112 20.57 4.28 14.27
N ASP A 113 21.13 5.32 14.86
CA ASP A 113 22.08 5.22 15.97
C ASP A 113 21.46 4.47 17.17
N GLY A 114 20.14 4.65 17.40
CA GLY A 114 19.41 3.99 18.48
C GLY A 114 19.26 2.48 18.33
N PHE A 115 19.54 1.89 17.17
CA PHE A 115 19.46 0.43 16.96
C PHE A 115 20.71 -0.21 16.38
N ARG A 116 21.62 0.57 15.78
CA ARG A 116 22.74 0.06 14.98
C ARG A 116 23.59 -0.98 15.73
N ASP A 117 23.93 -0.71 16.99
CA ASP A 117 24.77 -1.60 17.80
C ASP A 117 24.06 -2.93 18.15
N SER A 118 22.74 -2.97 18.08
CA SER A 118 21.94 -4.17 18.30
C SER A 118 21.72 -5.02 17.03
N VAL A 119 22.30 -4.61 15.88
CA VAL A 119 22.19 -5.29 14.58
C VAL A 119 23.55 -5.72 14.07
N PRO A 120 24.13 -6.84 14.57
CA PRO A 120 25.49 -7.23 14.25
C PRO A 120 25.75 -7.56 12.76
N ALA A 121 24.70 -7.92 12.01
CA ALA A 121 24.84 -8.17 10.57
C ALA A 121 24.99 -6.89 9.74
N LEU A 122 24.68 -5.71 10.30
CA LEU A 122 24.72 -4.44 9.60
C LEU A 122 26.15 -3.89 9.49
N GLU A 123 26.79 -4.14 8.37
CA GLU A 123 28.19 -3.78 8.11
C GLU A 123 28.36 -2.28 7.81
N ARG A 124 27.43 -1.70 7.03
CA ARG A 124 27.52 -0.31 6.55
C ARG A 124 26.17 0.39 6.53
N VAL A 125 26.21 1.70 6.81
CA VAL A 125 25.10 2.64 6.55
C VAL A 125 25.55 3.61 5.47
N LEU A 126 24.75 3.73 4.40
CA LEU A 126 24.98 4.70 3.32
C LEU A 126 24.00 5.86 3.52
N TRP A 127 24.54 7.01 3.91
CA TRP A 127 23.74 8.19 4.23
C TRP A 127 23.37 8.98 2.99
N THR A 128 22.10 9.31 2.83
CA THR A 128 21.60 10.22 1.79
C THR A 128 21.34 11.60 2.40
N GLY A 129 21.43 12.66 1.58
CA GLY A 129 21.36 14.06 1.99
C GLY A 129 22.74 14.73 2.04
N ASP A 130 22.75 16.05 2.13
CA ASP A 130 24.01 16.80 2.14
C ASP A 130 24.80 16.55 3.44
N PRO A 131 26.13 16.34 3.34
CA PRO A 131 26.99 16.37 4.50
C PRO A 131 26.95 17.78 5.10
N GLY A 132 26.42 17.91 6.32
CA GLY A 132 26.44 19.20 7.04
C GLY A 132 27.86 19.63 7.35
N VAL A 133 28.08 20.93 7.51
CA VAL A 133 29.38 21.47 7.97
C VAL A 133 29.66 20.99 9.40
N GLY A 134 30.78 20.30 9.58
CA GLY A 134 31.20 19.80 10.91
C GLY A 134 30.76 18.40 11.28
N GLU A 135 30.31 17.59 10.31
CA GLU A 135 29.90 16.21 10.56
C GLU A 135 31.06 15.20 10.61
N SER A 136 30.90 14.24 11.53
CA SER A 136 31.93 13.23 11.85
C SER A 136 31.87 12.00 10.93
N GLU A 137 30.86 11.88 10.03
CA GLU A 137 30.71 10.70 9.17
C GLU A 137 31.72 10.74 8.02
N PRO A 138 32.43 9.63 7.76
CA PRO A 138 33.38 9.56 6.66
C PRO A 138 32.69 9.76 5.30
N LEU A 139 33.36 10.43 4.35
CA LEU A 139 32.82 10.62 2.98
C LEU A 139 32.44 9.29 2.31
N GLU A 140 33.15 8.21 2.63
CA GLU A 140 32.87 6.84 2.15
C GLU A 140 31.57 6.25 2.69
N SER A 141 30.86 6.93 3.58
CA SER A 141 29.50 6.58 4.00
C SER A 141 28.41 7.41 3.32
N HIS A 142 28.77 8.41 2.51
CA HIS A 142 27.80 9.26 1.82
C HIS A 142 27.40 8.73 0.46
N TYR A 143 26.12 8.49 0.26
CA TYR A 143 25.53 7.90 -0.94
C TYR A 143 25.96 8.64 -2.22
N GLU A 144 25.76 9.95 -2.30
CA GLU A 144 26.09 10.76 -3.48
C GLU A 144 27.59 10.81 -3.77
N TYR A 145 28.44 10.82 -2.73
CA TYR A 145 29.86 10.73 -2.90
C TYR A 145 30.28 9.39 -3.52
N LEU A 146 29.76 8.29 -2.98
CA LEU A 146 30.04 6.95 -3.49
C LEU A 146 29.62 6.79 -4.94
N LEU A 147 28.45 7.30 -5.31
CA LEU A 147 27.97 7.26 -6.69
C LEU A 147 28.92 8.04 -7.61
N ARG A 148 29.33 9.27 -7.23
CA ARG A 148 30.26 10.09 -8.02
C ARG A 148 31.62 9.44 -8.22
N MET A 149 32.11 8.72 -7.20
CA MET A 149 33.40 8.01 -7.26
C MET A 149 33.30 6.63 -7.90
N SER A 150 32.11 6.18 -8.28
CA SER A 150 31.89 4.88 -8.90
C SER A 150 31.93 4.96 -10.42
N VAL A 151 32.25 3.82 -11.04
CA VAL A 151 32.26 3.68 -12.50
C VAL A 151 30.85 3.75 -13.05
N ASP A 152 30.67 4.57 -14.11
CA ASP A 152 29.42 4.67 -14.87
C ASP A 152 29.40 3.63 -16.00
N ALA A 153 29.24 2.39 -15.60
CA ALA A 153 29.14 1.28 -16.56
C ALA A 153 28.12 0.27 -16.04
N LEU A 154 27.34 -0.29 -16.96
CA LEU A 154 26.45 -1.40 -16.65
C LEU A 154 27.31 -2.58 -16.12
N PRO A 155 27.13 -3.00 -14.86
CA PRO A 155 27.83 -4.16 -14.36
C PRO A 155 27.34 -5.44 -15.05
N GLU A 156 28.17 -6.49 -14.98
CA GLU A 156 27.77 -7.80 -15.47
C GLU A 156 26.45 -8.25 -14.85
N THR A 157 25.53 -8.70 -15.69
CA THR A 157 24.20 -9.14 -15.25
C THR A 157 24.34 -10.47 -14.49
N VAL A 158 23.82 -10.48 -13.26
CA VAL A 158 23.76 -11.70 -12.46
C VAL A 158 22.58 -12.55 -12.92
N PRO A 159 22.76 -13.87 -13.13
CA PRO A 159 21.64 -14.77 -13.38
C PRO A 159 20.67 -14.77 -12.19
N VAL A 160 19.38 -14.53 -12.45
CA VAL A 160 18.31 -14.49 -11.46
C VAL A 160 17.20 -15.40 -11.93
N ALA A 161 16.77 -16.33 -11.07
CA ALA A 161 15.59 -17.15 -11.34
C ALA A 161 14.30 -16.37 -11.01
N GLU A 162 13.21 -16.73 -11.68
CA GLU A 162 11.91 -16.09 -11.41
C GLU A 162 11.42 -16.31 -9.98
N ASP A 163 11.79 -17.42 -9.37
CA ASP A 163 11.41 -17.79 -8.00
C ASP A 163 12.42 -17.31 -6.94
N ASP A 164 13.53 -16.64 -7.33
CA ASP A 164 14.38 -15.95 -6.38
C ASP A 164 13.62 -14.79 -5.73
N VAL A 165 13.85 -14.60 -4.41
CA VAL A 165 13.22 -13.50 -3.65
C VAL A 165 13.86 -12.17 -4.08
N ALA A 166 13.02 -11.22 -4.52
CA ALA A 166 13.43 -9.87 -4.88
C ALA A 166 13.28 -8.87 -3.72
N HIS A 167 12.19 -9.01 -2.96
CA HIS A 167 11.88 -8.07 -1.87
C HIS A 167 11.40 -8.80 -0.62
N LEU A 168 11.68 -8.19 0.55
CA LEU A 168 11.05 -8.55 1.82
C LEU A 168 10.30 -7.34 2.35
N TYR A 169 8.98 -7.43 2.41
CA TYR A 169 8.13 -6.42 3.02
C TYR A 169 7.66 -6.88 4.39
N TYR A 170 8.00 -6.13 5.43
CA TYR A 170 7.59 -6.48 6.79
C TYR A 170 6.22 -5.87 7.11
N THR A 171 5.27 -6.75 7.46
CA THR A 171 3.91 -6.39 7.85
C THR A 171 3.72 -6.57 9.35
N SER A 172 2.84 -5.76 9.96
CA SER A 172 2.46 -5.94 11.36
C SER A 172 1.64 -7.22 11.52
N GLY A 173 2.26 -8.27 12.03
CA GLY A 173 1.57 -9.52 12.32
C GLY A 173 0.49 -9.35 13.40
N THR A 174 -0.55 -10.17 13.35
CA THR A 174 -1.59 -10.23 14.40
C THR A 174 -1.05 -10.64 15.76
N THR A 175 0.09 -11.33 15.79
CA THR A 175 0.79 -11.82 16.99
C THR A 175 1.73 -10.78 17.63
N GLY A 176 1.82 -9.55 17.06
CA GLY A 176 2.69 -8.48 17.56
C GLY A 176 4.11 -8.49 16.99
N ARG A 177 4.58 -9.59 16.39
CA ARG A 177 5.86 -9.67 15.67
C ARG A 177 5.64 -9.40 14.19
N SER A 178 6.46 -8.51 13.61
CA SER A 178 6.44 -8.26 12.16
C SER A 178 6.85 -9.52 11.39
N LYS A 179 6.17 -9.79 10.25
CA LYS A 179 6.45 -10.91 9.36
C LYS A 179 7.00 -10.39 8.05
N GLY A 180 8.14 -10.93 7.60
CA GLY A 180 8.73 -10.62 6.30
C GLY A 180 8.02 -11.38 5.18
N VAL A 181 7.21 -10.71 4.40
CA VAL A 181 6.56 -11.30 3.21
C VAL A 181 7.58 -11.41 2.10
N MET A 182 7.80 -12.60 1.58
CA MET A 182 8.70 -12.84 0.44
C MET A 182 8.00 -12.50 -0.87
N LEU A 183 8.55 -11.58 -1.66
CA LEU A 183 8.11 -11.35 -3.03
C LEU A 183 9.20 -11.77 -4.00
N THR A 184 8.88 -12.72 -4.87
CA THR A 184 9.80 -13.22 -5.89
C THR A 184 9.83 -12.32 -7.11
N HIS A 185 10.85 -12.46 -7.97
CA HIS A 185 10.89 -11.80 -9.27
C HIS A 185 9.64 -12.13 -10.11
N ARG A 186 9.11 -13.37 -10.02
CA ARG A 186 7.85 -13.79 -10.65
C ARG A 186 6.68 -12.95 -10.15
N ASN A 187 6.51 -12.85 -8.84
CA ASN A 187 5.40 -12.11 -8.23
C ASN A 187 5.37 -10.65 -8.71
N VAL A 188 6.49 -9.95 -8.60
CA VAL A 188 6.62 -8.54 -8.98
C VAL A 188 6.41 -8.34 -10.48
N LYS A 189 7.00 -9.22 -11.31
CA LYS A 189 6.84 -9.19 -12.77
C LYS A 189 5.38 -9.40 -13.18
N SER A 190 4.74 -10.44 -12.66
CA SER A 190 3.35 -10.78 -13.02
C SER A 190 2.40 -9.67 -12.63
N HIS A 191 2.59 -9.07 -11.44
CA HIS A 191 1.82 -7.91 -11.01
C HIS A 191 2.04 -6.70 -11.92
N ALA A 192 3.28 -6.37 -12.26
CA ALA A 192 3.58 -5.24 -13.15
C ALA A 192 2.93 -5.40 -14.53
N LEU A 193 3.00 -6.60 -15.13
CA LEU A 193 2.36 -6.89 -16.42
C LEU A 193 0.83 -6.82 -16.33
N GLY A 194 0.25 -7.40 -15.29
CA GLY A 194 -1.20 -7.34 -15.05
C GLY A 194 -1.68 -5.89 -14.92
N THR A 195 -0.94 -5.07 -14.17
CA THR A 195 -1.29 -3.65 -13.98
C THR A 195 -1.14 -2.85 -15.28
N ILE A 196 -0.10 -3.12 -16.08
CA ILE A 196 0.04 -2.49 -17.42
C ILE A 196 -1.18 -2.83 -18.28
N ALA A 197 -1.64 -4.08 -18.28
CA ALA A 197 -2.79 -4.50 -19.06
C ALA A 197 -4.10 -3.90 -18.54
N GLU A 198 -4.37 -3.97 -17.23
CA GLU A 198 -5.63 -3.49 -16.62
C GLU A 198 -5.79 -1.97 -16.72
N LEU A 199 -4.71 -1.21 -16.54
CA LEU A 199 -4.74 0.25 -16.55
C LEU A 199 -4.37 0.85 -17.92
N GLY A 200 -3.99 0.02 -18.91
CA GLY A 200 -3.53 0.50 -20.22
C GLY A 200 -2.32 1.42 -20.11
N LEU A 201 -1.35 1.08 -19.23
CA LEU A 201 -0.19 1.93 -19.00
C LEU A 201 0.70 2.04 -20.25
N CYS A 202 1.16 3.24 -20.51
CA CYS A 202 2.02 3.54 -21.65
C CYS A 202 3.07 4.61 -21.32
N ASP A 203 3.92 4.91 -22.29
CA ASP A 203 5.01 5.88 -22.14
C ASP A 203 4.54 7.34 -21.94
N ARG A 204 3.26 7.64 -22.15
CA ARG A 204 2.67 8.97 -21.87
C ARG A 204 2.20 9.11 -20.43
N ASP A 205 2.23 8.05 -19.64
CA ASP A 205 1.75 8.09 -18.27
C ASP A 205 2.78 8.71 -17.32
N HIS A 206 2.28 9.57 -16.45
CA HIS A 206 3.00 10.20 -15.35
C HIS A 206 2.41 9.69 -14.04
N TRP A 207 3.13 8.81 -13.37
CA TRP A 207 2.73 8.26 -12.08
C TRP A 207 3.20 9.15 -10.94
N PHE A 208 2.32 9.42 -9.98
CA PHE A 208 2.63 10.22 -8.82
C PHE A 208 2.79 9.35 -7.57
N HIS A 209 4.02 9.23 -7.08
CA HIS A 209 4.35 8.55 -5.83
C HIS A 209 4.08 9.48 -4.64
N VAL A 210 2.94 9.32 -4.00
CA VAL A 210 2.50 10.07 -2.81
C VAL A 210 2.39 9.16 -1.60
N ALA A 211 1.84 7.96 -1.78
CA ALA A 211 1.84 6.95 -0.75
C ALA A 211 3.28 6.45 -0.48
N PRO A 212 3.58 5.95 0.72
CA PRO A 212 4.95 5.60 1.07
C PRO A 212 5.55 4.50 0.19
N LEU A 213 6.74 4.73 -0.38
CA LEU A 213 7.49 3.76 -1.20
C LEU A 213 8.05 2.57 -0.38
N PHE A 214 8.05 2.66 0.94
CA PHE A 214 8.31 1.48 1.78
C PHE A 214 7.11 0.54 1.89
N HIS A 215 5.96 0.93 1.34
CA HIS A 215 4.74 0.14 1.32
C HIS A 215 4.37 -0.24 -0.11
N LEU A 216 4.01 -1.51 -0.30
CA LEU A 216 3.76 -2.06 -1.62
C LEU A 216 2.55 -1.43 -2.33
N ALA A 217 1.65 -0.76 -1.60
CA ALA A 217 0.51 -0.04 -2.18
C ALA A 217 0.91 0.99 -3.24
N ASP A 218 2.13 1.53 -3.21
CA ASP A 218 2.67 2.44 -4.22
C ASP A 218 3.95 1.91 -4.89
N ALA A 219 4.78 1.18 -4.15
CA ALA A 219 6.08 0.70 -4.64
C ALA A 219 5.99 -0.21 -5.88
N TRP A 220 4.88 -0.91 -6.10
CA TRP A 220 4.64 -1.72 -7.29
C TRP A 220 4.75 -0.91 -8.60
N ALA A 221 4.36 0.37 -8.55
CA ALA A 221 4.37 1.24 -9.72
C ALA A 221 5.79 1.48 -10.26
N THR A 222 6.81 1.37 -9.41
CA THR A 222 8.22 1.46 -9.82
C THR A 222 8.52 0.59 -11.04
N PHE A 223 8.07 -0.65 -11.03
CA PHE A 223 8.35 -1.59 -12.13
C PHE A 223 7.41 -1.41 -13.32
N ALA A 224 6.11 -1.25 -13.08
CA ALA A 224 5.11 -1.13 -14.14
C ALA A 224 5.32 0.14 -14.97
N ILE A 225 5.51 1.28 -14.32
CA ILE A 225 5.72 2.58 -15.00
C ILE A 225 7.04 2.61 -15.76
N THR A 226 8.13 2.13 -15.15
CA THR A 226 9.43 2.02 -15.86
C THR A 226 9.32 1.09 -17.07
N TRP A 227 8.59 -0.02 -16.94
CA TRP A 227 8.39 -0.96 -18.06
C TRP A 227 7.62 -0.34 -19.21
N ALA A 228 6.62 0.46 -18.90
CA ALA A 228 5.84 1.22 -19.89
C ALA A 228 6.59 2.41 -20.49
N GLY A 229 7.74 2.84 -19.92
CA GLY A 229 8.48 4.03 -20.33
C GLY A 229 7.88 5.34 -19.82
N GLY A 230 7.05 5.27 -18.78
CA GLY A 230 6.38 6.42 -18.17
C GLY A 230 7.29 7.24 -17.26
N LYS A 231 6.75 8.30 -16.66
CA LYS A 231 7.45 9.20 -15.75
C LYS A 231 7.03 8.95 -14.29
N HIS A 232 8.00 8.92 -13.40
CA HIS A 232 7.81 8.89 -11.95
C HIS A 232 7.93 10.30 -11.38
N VAL A 233 6.88 10.82 -10.77
CA VAL A 233 6.91 12.06 -9.98
C VAL A 233 6.80 11.69 -8.51
N ILE A 234 7.68 12.22 -7.67
CA ILE A 234 7.81 11.77 -6.28
C ILE A 234 7.60 12.94 -5.32
N LEU A 235 6.69 12.77 -4.37
CA LEU A 235 6.50 13.68 -3.25
C LEU A 235 6.98 12.98 -1.97
N PRO A 236 7.90 13.61 -1.19
CA PRO A 236 8.46 12.99 0.02
C PRO A 236 7.42 12.62 1.07
N SER A 237 6.43 13.48 1.29
CA SER A 237 5.35 13.28 2.26
C SER A 237 4.06 13.91 1.77
N PHE A 238 2.93 13.32 2.19
CA PHE A 238 1.60 13.80 1.81
C PHE A 238 1.31 15.18 2.41
N ASP A 239 0.90 16.10 1.56
CA ASP A 239 0.29 17.38 1.86
C ASP A 239 -0.80 17.63 0.83
N PRO A 240 -2.09 17.84 1.22
CA PRO A 240 -3.20 17.92 0.27
C PRO A 240 -3.00 18.98 -0.82
N LEU A 241 -2.54 20.16 -0.44
CA LEU A 241 -2.35 21.27 -1.39
C LEU A 241 -1.18 21.01 -2.34
N LYS A 242 -0.07 20.46 -1.83
CA LYS A 242 1.07 20.09 -2.69
C LYS A 242 0.70 19.02 -3.68
N VAL A 243 -0.08 17.99 -3.27
CA VAL A 243 -0.57 16.94 -4.17
C VAL A 243 -1.42 17.56 -5.28
N ILE A 244 -2.41 18.39 -4.91
CA ILE A 244 -3.30 19.06 -5.85
C ILE A 244 -2.51 19.91 -6.88
N ARG A 245 -1.53 20.69 -6.42
CA ARG A 245 -0.68 21.50 -7.30
C ARG A 245 0.15 20.64 -8.25
N LEU A 246 0.85 19.64 -7.74
CA LEU A 246 1.73 18.80 -8.54
C LEU A 246 0.96 17.96 -9.58
N ILE A 247 -0.30 17.61 -9.32
CA ILE A 247 -1.15 16.99 -10.35
C ILE A 247 -1.21 17.88 -11.60
N THR A 248 -1.42 19.17 -11.43
CA THR A 248 -1.48 20.15 -12.54
C THR A 248 -0.09 20.41 -13.12
N GLU A 249 0.88 20.77 -12.27
CA GLU A 249 2.22 21.22 -12.69
C GLU A 249 2.99 20.12 -13.43
N GLU A 250 2.95 18.88 -12.95
CA GLU A 250 3.64 17.75 -13.55
C GLU A 250 2.76 16.94 -14.52
N ARG A 251 1.52 17.40 -14.75
CA ARG A 251 0.55 16.75 -15.65
C ARG A 251 0.38 15.27 -15.33
N ILE A 252 0.13 14.98 -14.05
CA ILE A 252 -0.06 13.63 -13.54
C ILE A 252 -1.23 12.97 -14.28
N THR A 253 -1.05 11.70 -14.66
CA THR A 253 -2.09 10.90 -15.30
C THR A 253 -2.72 9.86 -14.39
N LEU A 254 -1.94 9.33 -13.43
CA LEU A 254 -2.40 8.36 -12.44
C LEU A 254 -1.69 8.54 -11.09
N THR A 255 -2.41 8.17 -10.03
CA THR A 255 -1.82 7.98 -8.69
C THR A 255 -2.67 7.02 -7.87
N ASN A 256 -2.07 6.43 -6.83
CA ASN A 256 -2.77 5.62 -5.84
C ASN A 256 -2.74 6.31 -4.47
N LEU A 257 -3.90 6.59 -3.91
CA LEU A 257 -4.06 7.31 -2.66
C LEU A 257 -5.01 6.55 -1.73
N ILE A 258 -4.71 6.54 -0.44
CA ILE A 258 -5.64 5.94 0.53
C ILE A 258 -6.89 6.82 0.70
N PRO A 259 -8.05 6.25 1.09
CA PRO A 259 -9.32 6.99 1.21
C PRO A 259 -9.23 8.28 2.03
N THR A 260 -8.45 8.28 3.11
CA THR A 260 -8.27 9.47 3.97
C THR A 260 -7.53 10.60 3.26
N MET A 261 -6.52 10.29 2.45
CA MET A 261 -5.83 11.31 1.63
C MET A 261 -6.79 11.92 0.61
N LEU A 262 -7.55 11.09 -0.09
CA LEU A 262 -8.56 11.56 -1.04
C LEU A 262 -9.63 12.43 -0.38
N ASN A 263 -10.11 12.03 0.80
CA ASN A 263 -11.09 12.81 1.55
C ASN A 263 -10.55 14.19 1.96
N LEU A 264 -9.27 14.28 2.38
CA LEU A 264 -8.62 15.56 2.66
C LEU A 264 -8.48 16.43 1.41
N MET A 265 -8.17 15.83 0.27
CA MET A 265 -8.02 16.56 -1.00
C MET A 265 -9.35 17.10 -1.51
N VAL A 266 -10.43 16.27 -1.57
CA VAL A 266 -11.73 16.71 -2.08
C VAL A 266 -12.42 17.74 -1.19
N ASN A 267 -12.05 17.82 0.10
CA ASN A 267 -12.54 18.81 1.04
C ASN A 267 -11.61 20.03 1.19
N HIS A 268 -10.47 20.05 0.48
CA HIS A 268 -9.55 21.19 0.53
C HIS A 268 -10.18 22.41 -0.18
N PRO A 269 -10.14 23.62 0.43
CA PRO A 269 -10.76 24.83 -0.15
C PRO A 269 -10.27 25.14 -1.58
N GLU A 270 -9.00 24.85 -1.87
CA GLU A 270 -8.38 25.11 -3.16
C GLU A 270 -8.67 24.03 -4.22
N ALA A 271 -9.33 22.92 -3.88
CA ALA A 271 -9.49 21.77 -4.78
C ALA A 271 -10.15 22.12 -6.12
N GLY A 272 -11.05 23.12 -6.14
CA GLY A 272 -11.73 23.58 -7.36
C GLY A 272 -10.92 24.52 -8.24
N ASN A 273 -9.72 24.95 -7.82
CA ASN A 273 -8.95 26.03 -8.48
C ASN A 273 -7.88 25.51 -9.44
N PHE A 274 -7.77 24.19 -9.63
CA PHE A 274 -6.70 23.57 -10.43
C PHE A 274 -7.24 22.82 -11.64
N ASP A 275 -6.40 22.69 -12.68
CA ASP A 275 -6.69 21.91 -13.88
C ASP A 275 -6.26 20.44 -13.71
N TYR A 276 -7.22 19.54 -13.68
CA TYR A 276 -7.00 18.10 -13.57
C TYR A 276 -7.13 17.36 -14.92
N SER A 277 -7.16 18.07 -16.03
CA SER A 277 -7.42 17.49 -17.37
C SER A 277 -6.42 16.41 -17.80
N SER A 278 -5.22 16.38 -17.19
CA SER A 278 -4.24 15.33 -17.42
C SER A 278 -4.54 14.04 -16.66
N LEU A 279 -5.26 14.15 -15.53
CA LEU A 279 -5.52 13.01 -14.63
C LEU A 279 -6.60 12.12 -15.25
N ARG A 280 -6.25 10.88 -15.58
CA ARG A 280 -7.19 9.93 -16.18
C ARG A 280 -7.77 8.95 -15.16
N VAL A 281 -7.00 8.57 -14.14
CA VAL A 281 -7.43 7.60 -13.13
C VAL A 281 -6.86 7.95 -11.76
N LEU A 282 -7.73 7.96 -10.74
CA LEU A 282 -7.36 7.89 -9.34
C LEU A 282 -7.63 6.47 -8.81
N LEU A 283 -6.58 5.80 -8.36
CA LEU A 283 -6.70 4.53 -7.68
C LEU A 283 -6.79 4.77 -6.17
N SER A 284 -7.54 3.91 -5.49
CA SER A 284 -7.59 3.90 -4.03
C SER A 284 -7.63 2.49 -3.49
N GLY A 285 -6.96 2.27 -2.37
CA GLY A 285 -6.93 0.96 -1.73
C GLY A 285 -6.56 1.04 -0.25
N GLY A 286 -6.49 -0.12 0.37
CA GLY A 286 -6.09 -0.25 1.76
C GLY A 286 -7.20 -0.09 2.80
N ALA A 287 -8.36 0.47 2.42
CA ALA A 287 -9.58 0.50 3.22
C ALA A 287 -10.81 0.61 2.30
N PRO A 288 -12.00 0.20 2.76
CA PRO A 288 -13.25 0.48 2.08
C PRO A 288 -13.48 1.99 1.94
N ILE A 289 -14.29 2.38 0.95
CA ILE A 289 -14.67 3.77 0.72
C ILE A 289 -16.18 3.85 0.46
N ALA A 290 -16.83 4.86 1.03
CA ALA A 290 -18.26 5.06 0.81
C ALA A 290 -18.54 5.56 -0.62
N PRO A 291 -19.62 5.08 -1.30
CA PRO A 291 -19.98 5.50 -2.65
C PRO A 291 -20.09 7.02 -2.82
N GLU A 292 -20.57 7.73 -1.80
CA GLU A 292 -20.69 9.19 -1.85
C GLU A 292 -19.34 9.91 -1.90
N VAL A 293 -18.31 9.35 -1.24
CA VAL A 293 -16.94 9.87 -1.32
C VAL A 293 -16.37 9.63 -2.73
N VAL A 294 -16.63 8.47 -3.31
CA VAL A 294 -16.24 8.15 -4.71
C VAL A 294 -16.90 9.11 -5.69
N ARG A 295 -18.20 9.40 -5.52
CA ARG A 295 -18.92 10.42 -6.29
C ARG A 295 -18.18 11.76 -6.25
N LYS A 296 -17.90 12.25 -5.04
CA LYS A 296 -17.23 13.54 -4.84
C LYS A 296 -15.83 13.58 -5.47
N ILE A 297 -15.08 12.47 -5.41
CA ILE A 297 -13.76 12.34 -6.06
C ILE A 297 -13.91 12.54 -7.57
N ILE A 298 -14.83 11.79 -8.21
CA ILE A 298 -15.04 11.85 -9.65
C ILE A 298 -15.51 13.24 -10.09
N GLU A 299 -16.43 13.85 -9.33
CA GLU A 299 -16.94 15.18 -9.63
C GLU A 299 -15.88 16.28 -9.45
N THR A 300 -15.00 16.15 -8.44
CA THR A 300 -13.94 17.14 -8.17
C THR A 300 -12.82 17.04 -9.19
N PHE A 301 -12.27 15.84 -9.42
CA PHE A 301 -11.08 15.65 -10.22
C PHE A 301 -11.37 15.34 -11.69
N LYS A 302 -12.64 15.13 -12.08
CA LYS A 302 -13.09 14.84 -13.47
C LYS A 302 -12.36 13.67 -14.12
N CYS A 303 -11.93 12.68 -13.33
CA CYS A 303 -11.21 11.50 -13.78
C CYS A 303 -11.96 10.22 -13.39
N ASP A 304 -11.53 9.09 -13.93
CA ASP A 304 -12.04 7.80 -13.49
C ASP A 304 -11.51 7.44 -12.10
N TYR A 305 -12.28 6.62 -11.37
CA TYR A 305 -11.94 6.11 -10.05
C TYR A 305 -11.95 4.58 -10.06
N ILE A 306 -10.90 4.00 -9.48
CA ILE A 306 -10.77 2.55 -9.34
C ILE A 306 -10.43 2.22 -7.88
N GLN A 307 -11.34 1.50 -7.21
CA GLN A 307 -11.02 0.87 -5.94
C GLN A 307 -10.15 -0.35 -6.19
N THR A 308 -9.09 -0.49 -5.40
CA THR A 308 -8.18 -1.65 -5.44
C THR A 308 -8.18 -2.36 -4.11
N TYR A 309 -8.16 -3.67 -4.15
CA TYR A 309 -7.98 -4.50 -2.97
C TYR A 309 -6.83 -5.46 -3.16
N GLY A 310 -6.16 -5.74 -2.07
CA GLY A 310 -5.08 -6.69 -1.98
C GLY A 310 -4.27 -6.50 -0.71
N MET A 311 -3.19 -7.25 -0.62
CA MET A 311 -2.33 -7.30 0.54
C MET A 311 -0.87 -7.47 0.10
N THR A 312 0.06 -7.31 1.01
CA THR A 312 1.49 -7.47 0.69
C THR A 312 1.78 -8.85 0.12
N GLU A 313 1.10 -9.86 0.62
CA GLU A 313 1.21 -11.26 0.21
C GLU A 313 0.74 -11.52 -1.24
N THR A 314 0.16 -10.53 -1.91
CA THR A 314 -0.40 -10.65 -3.27
C THR A 314 0.14 -9.63 -4.28
N SER A 315 1.18 -8.87 -3.94
CA SER A 315 2.07 -8.07 -4.81
C SER A 315 1.57 -6.74 -5.41
N PRO A 316 0.60 -5.97 -4.99
CA PRO A 316 -0.39 -6.19 -3.94
C PRO A 316 -1.78 -6.59 -4.45
N TYR A 317 -2.18 -6.31 -5.72
CA TYR A 317 -3.58 -6.31 -6.14
C TYR A 317 -4.15 -7.71 -6.32
N LEU A 318 -5.35 -7.90 -5.77
CA LEU A 318 -6.23 -9.04 -5.96
C LEU A 318 -7.44 -8.70 -6.82
N THR A 319 -7.98 -7.50 -6.63
CA THR A 319 -9.14 -7.02 -7.38
C THR A 319 -9.01 -5.55 -7.74
N MET A 320 -9.74 -5.15 -8.79
CA MET A 320 -9.89 -3.76 -9.24
C MET A 320 -11.35 -3.49 -9.64
N SER A 321 -11.91 -2.34 -9.24
CA SER A 321 -13.29 -1.97 -9.54
C SER A 321 -13.47 -1.38 -10.95
N ILE A 322 -12.72 -1.89 -11.92
CA ILE A 322 -12.85 -1.49 -13.33
C ILE A 322 -14.19 -1.98 -13.86
N LEU A 323 -15.02 -1.06 -14.35
CA LEU A 323 -16.33 -1.42 -14.91
C LEU A 323 -16.19 -2.24 -16.20
N LYS A 324 -16.90 -3.37 -16.26
CA LYS A 324 -17.13 -4.10 -17.52
C LYS A 324 -17.89 -3.21 -18.49
N ASP A 325 -17.68 -3.41 -19.77
CA ASP A 325 -18.19 -2.50 -20.79
C ASP A 325 -19.72 -2.37 -20.78
N HIS A 326 -20.43 -3.48 -20.64
CA HIS A 326 -21.91 -3.48 -20.55
C HIS A 326 -22.47 -2.79 -19.30
N LEU A 327 -21.68 -2.67 -18.20
CA LEU A 327 -22.09 -1.98 -17.00
C LEU A 327 -22.02 -0.46 -17.13
N LYS A 328 -21.25 0.06 -18.09
CA LYS A 328 -21.16 1.49 -18.38
C LYS A 328 -22.47 2.11 -18.88
N GLY A 329 -23.39 1.29 -19.40
CA GLY A 329 -24.73 1.68 -19.79
C GLY A 329 -25.75 1.75 -18.65
N LEU A 330 -25.40 1.33 -17.44
CA LEU A 330 -26.31 1.39 -16.28
C LEU A 330 -26.51 2.83 -15.77
N PRO A 331 -27.61 3.09 -15.04
CA PRO A 331 -27.78 4.33 -14.30
C PRO A 331 -26.57 4.63 -13.41
N TRP A 332 -26.22 5.91 -13.29
CA TRP A 332 -25.02 6.36 -12.58
C TRP A 332 -24.89 5.78 -11.17
N GLU A 333 -26.00 5.69 -10.41
CA GLU A 333 -26.00 5.12 -9.05
C GLU A 333 -25.54 3.66 -9.02
N LYS A 334 -25.92 2.87 -10.03
CA LYS A 334 -25.48 1.49 -10.15
C LYS A 334 -24.01 1.39 -10.55
N GLN A 335 -23.55 2.25 -11.49
CA GLN A 335 -22.13 2.32 -11.82
C GLN A 335 -21.29 2.70 -10.60
N LEU A 336 -21.76 3.66 -9.79
CA LEU A 336 -21.08 4.12 -8.59
C LEU A 336 -20.97 3.01 -7.54
N ALA A 337 -22.01 2.17 -7.38
CA ALA A 337 -21.95 1.02 -6.49
C ALA A 337 -20.83 0.04 -6.90
N TYR A 338 -20.70 -0.27 -8.20
CA TYR A 338 -19.58 -1.07 -8.70
C TYR A 338 -18.21 -0.41 -8.51
N LYS A 339 -18.10 0.89 -8.76
CA LYS A 339 -16.86 1.65 -8.56
C LYS A 339 -16.39 1.70 -7.10
N ALA A 340 -17.33 1.70 -6.16
CA ALA A 340 -17.06 1.68 -4.72
C ALA A 340 -16.92 0.26 -4.15
N SER A 341 -17.27 -0.79 -4.92
CA SER A 341 -17.05 -2.18 -4.52
C SER A 341 -15.55 -2.49 -4.43
N THR A 342 -15.21 -3.63 -3.86
CA THR A 342 -13.82 -4.12 -3.84
C THR A 342 -13.30 -4.46 -5.25
N GLY A 343 -14.20 -4.73 -6.19
CA GLY A 343 -13.89 -4.92 -7.60
C GLY A 343 -13.91 -6.37 -8.05
N ARG A 344 -13.55 -6.60 -9.30
CA ARG A 344 -13.40 -7.91 -9.92
C ARG A 344 -11.96 -8.41 -9.84
N GLU A 345 -11.81 -9.69 -10.01
CA GLU A 345 -10.53 -10.40 -10.05
C GLU A 345 -9.49 -9.72 -10.96
N PHE A 346 -8.28 -9.55 -10.44
CA PHE A 346 -7.14 -8.98 -11.16
C PHE A 346 -6.53 -10.01 -12.12
N ILE A 347 -5.99 -9.58 -13.25
CA ILE A 347 -5.31 -10.46 -14.21
C ILE A 347 -4.17 -11.24 -13.54
N GLY A 348 -4.17 -12.57 -13.71
CA GLY A 348 -3.17 -13.47 -13.15
C GLY A 348 -3.44 -13.93 -11.71
N VAL A 349 -4.60 -13.59 -11.18
CA VAL A 349 -5.13 -14.08 -9.89
C VAL A 349 -6.32 -14.99 -10.16
N SER A 350 -6.45 -16.05 -9.39
CA SER A 350 -7.69 -16.81 -9.22
C SER A 350 -8.21 -16.56 -7.81
N LEU A 351 -9.45 -16.10 -7.70
CA LEU A 351 -10.11 -15.74 -6.45
C LEU A 351 -11.36 -16.60 -6.25
N ARG A 352 -11.57 -17.05 -5.02
CA ARG A 352 -12.81 -17.71 -4.58
C ARG A 352 -13.26 -17.08 -3.27
N VAL A 353 -14.56 -17.14 -3.03
CA VAL A 353 -15.15 -16.80 -1.74
C VAL A 353 -15.76 -18.08 -1.16
N LEU A 354 -15.24 -18.57 -0.04
CA LEU A 354 -15.60 -19.86 0.53
C LEU A 354 -16.34 -19.68 1.86
N ASP A 355 -17.43 -20.43 2.04
CA ASP A 355 -18.10 -20.53 3.35
C ASP A 355 -17.26 -21.32 4.37
N ASP A 356 -17.78 -21.50 5.59
CA ASP A 356 -17.06 -22.19 6.65
C ASP A 356 -16.93 -23.72 6.38
N ASP A 357 -17.74 -24.28 5.48
CA ASP A 357 -17.63 -25.67 5.00
C ASP A 357 -16.61 -25.83 3.87
N GLY A 358 -16.01 -24.73 3.39
CA GLY A 358 -15.06 -24.71 2.27
C GLY A 358 -15.71 -24.79 0.89
N ARG A 359 -17.01 -24.52 0.77
CA ARG A 359 -17.75 -24.48 -0.51
C ARG A 359 -17.79 -23.04 -1.02
N GLU A 360 -17.81 -22.88 -2.35
CA GLU A 360 -18.00 -21.55 -2.92
C GLU A 360 -19.39 -21.01 -2.58
N VAL A 361 -19.44 -19.74 -2.14
CA VAL A 361 -20.69 -19.04 -1.85
C VAL A 361 -21.49 -18.77 -3.12
N ALA A 362 -22.81 -18.56 -2.98
CA ALA A 362 -23.66 -18.15 -4.10
C ALA A 362 -23.25 -16.74 -4.60
N ARG A 363 -23.41 -16.54 -5.91
CA ARG A 363 -23.12 -15.23 -6.56
C ARG A 363 -24.34 -14.31 -6.51
N ASP A 364 -24.88 -14.16 -5.30
CA ASP A 364 -26.11 -13.41 -5.03
C ASP A 364 -25.85 -12.03 -4.37
N GLY A 365 -24.58 -11.74 -4.05
CA GLY A 365 -24.20 -10.52 -3.32
C GLY A 365 -24.61 -10.51 -1.85
N VAL A 366 -25.01 -11.67 -1.29
CA VAL A 366 -25.56 -11.78 0.07
C VAL A 366 -24.82 -12.80 0.92
N GLN A 367 -24.59 -14.00 0.38
CA GLN A 367 -23.89 -15.06 1.12
C GLN A 367 -22.44 -14.69 1.35
N VAL A 368 -22.04 -14.64 2.63
CA VAL A 368 -20.68 -14.24 3.04
C VAL A 368 -19.77 -15.46 3.12
N GLY A 369 -18.52 -15.28 2.69
CA GLY A 369 -17.45 -16.25 2.85
C GLY A 369 -16.08 -15.58 2.95
N GLU A 370 -15.04 -16.38 3.20
CA GLU A 370 -13.65 -15.92 3.24
C GLU A 370 -13.05 -15.89 1.84
N ILE A 371 -12.37 -14.80 1.48
CA ILE A 371 -11.62 -14.70 0.23
C ILE A 371 -10.38 -15.61 0.32
N VAL A 372 -10.24 -16.52 -0.65
CA VAL A 372 -9.02 -17.31 -0.88
C VAL A 372 -8.49 -17.07 -2.28
N VAL A 373 -7.17 -17.03 -2.42
CA VAL A 373 -6.54 -16.61 -3.68
C VAL A 373 -5.35 -17.48 -4.07
N LYS A 374 -5.13 -17.59 -5.38
CA LYS A 374 -3.99 -18.28 -5.98
C LYS A 374 -3.55 -17.53 -7.24
N GLY A 375 -2.27 -17.58 -7.57
CA GLY A 375 -1.75 -16.95 -8.80
C GLY A 375 -0.28 -16.58 -8.70
N ASP A 376 0.27 -16.14 -9.83
CA ASP A 376 1.69 -15.76 -9.94
C ASP A 376 2.05 -14.51 -9.12
N THR A 377 1.07 -13.74 -8.67
CA THR A 377 1.27 -12.56 -7.80
C THR A 377 1.31 -12.94 -6.32
N VAL A 378 0.92 -14.17 -5.96
CA VAL A 378 0.83 -14.62 -4.56
C VAL A 378 2.21 -15.04 -4.06
N THR A 379 2.58 -14.54 -2.87
CA THR A 379 3.84 -14.87 -2.19
C THR A 379 4.04 -16.38 -2.02
N PRO A 380 5.29 -16.89 -2.04
CA PRO A 380 5.57 -18.26 -1.59
C PRO A 380 5.47 -18.42 -0.06
N GLY A 381 5.40 -17.33 0.72
CA GLY A 381 5.28 -17.37 2.17
C GLY A 381 6.06 -16.29 2.91
N TYR A 382 6.30 -16.55 4.19
CA TYR A 382 6.96 -15.64 5.11
C TYR A 382 8.41 -16.06 5.38
N TRP A 383 9.30 -15.08 5.38
CA TRP A 383 10.73 -15.24 5.63
C TRP A 383 10.98 -15.84 7.02
N ASN A 384 11.77 -16.92 7.09
CA ASN A 384 12.10 -17.65 8.33
C ASN A 384 10.88 -18.12 9.17
N LEU A 385 9.67 -18.21 8.59
CA LEU A 385 8.45 -18.57 9.29
C LEU A 385 7.66 -19.68 8.55
N PRO A 386 8.20 -20.90 8.46
CA PRO A 386 7.55 -22.00 7.71
C PRO A 386 6.19 -22.41 8.31
N GLU A 387 6.03 -22.37 9.64
CA GLU A 387 4.75 -22.70 10.28
C GLU A 387 3.67 -21.66 9.98
N GLU A 388 4.02 -20.37 10.01
CA GLU A 388 3.09 -19.29 9.66
C GLU A 388 2.72 -19.35 8.16
N THR A 389 3.68 -19.72 7.31
CA THR A 389 3.43 -19.97 5.90
C THR A 389 2.44 -21.12 5.73
N SER A 390 2.68 -22.26 6.38
CA SER A 390 1.76 -23.42 6.31
C SER A 390 0.34 -23.09 6.80
N ARG A 391 0.20 -22.26 7.85
CA ARG A 391 -1.12 -21.83 8.35
C ARG A 391 -1.85 -20.88 7.42
N ALA A 392 -1.11 -20.08 6.63
CA ALA A 392 -1.71 -19.11 5.71
C ALA A 392 -2.25 -19.78 4.44
N PHE A 393 -1.78 -20.98 4.10
CA PHE A 393 -2.17 -21.69 2.89
C PHE A 393 -2.98 -22.95 3.20
N ALA A 394 -3.99 -23.22 2.38
CA ALA A 394 -4.74 -24.47 2.36
C ALA A 394 -4.87 -24.92 0.90
N ASP A 395 -4.42 -26.14 0.59
CA ASP A 395 -4.46 -26.72 -0.75
C ASP A 395 -3.90 -25.82 -1.87
N GLY A 396 -2.85 -25.04 -1.54
CA GLY A 396 -2.21 -24.08 -2.44
C GLY A 396 -2.94 -22.76 -2.62
N TRP A 397 -4.01 -22.52 -1.85
CA TRP A 397 -4.73 -21.24 -1.78
C TRP A 397 -4.31 -20.45 -0.55
N LEU A 398 -3.96 -19.19 -0.74
CA LEU A 398 -3.72 -18.25 0.36
C LEU A 398 -5.06 -17.81 0.94
N ARG A 399 -5.23 -17.97 2.24
CA ARG A 399 -6.37 -17.43 3.01
C ARG A 399 -6.09 -15.98 3.38
N THR A 400 -6.94 -15.07 2.92
CA THR A 400 -6.73 -13.64 3.17
C THR A 400 -7.14 -13.19 4.57
N GLY A 401 -8.08 -13.91 5.18
CA GLY A 401 -8.73 -13.52 6.42
C GLY A 401 -9.75 -12.39 6.25
N ASP A 402 -10.04 -11.99 5.01
CA ASP A 402 -11.07 -10.99 4.69
C ASP A 402 -12.35 -11.69 4.26
N LEU A 403 -13.50 -11.26 4.81
CA LEU A 403 -14.83 -11.77 4.50
C LEU A 403 -15.48 -10.91 3.43
N ALA A 404 -16.13 -11.55 2.46
CA ALA A 404 -16.74 -10.88 1.33
C ALA A 404 -18.00 -11.58 0.85
N VAL A 405 -18.78 -10.85 0.07
CA VAL A 405 -19.81 -11.37 -0.83
C VAL A 405 -19.35 -11.20 -2.27
N ILE A 406 -19.92 -12.00 -3.19
CA ILE A 406 -19.67 -11.89 -4.62
C ILE A 406 -21.01 -11.85 -5.36
N ASP A 407 -21.14 -10.97 -6.34
CA ASP A 407 -22.38 -10.82 -7.11
C ASP A 407 -22.36 -11.62 -8.43
N SER A 408 -23.48 -11.61 -9.14
CA SER A 408 -23.63 -12.29 -10.44
C SER A 408 -22.72 -11.74 -11.55
N GLU A 409 -22.16 -10.55 -11.36
CA GLU A 409 -21.18 -9.92 -12.25
C GLU A 409 -19.73 -10.21 -11.81
N GLU A 410 -19.51 -11.09 -10.83
CA GLU A 410 -18.20 -11.45 -10.28
C GLU A 410 -17.49 -10.26 -9.61
N TYR A 411 -18.24 -9.25 -9.12
CA TYR A 411 -17.68 -8.20 -8.27
C TYR A 411 -17.73 -8.63 -6.82
N VAL A 412 -16.57 -8.53 -6.19
CA VAL A 412 -16.39 -8.80 -4.76
C VAL A 412 -16.66 -7.54 -3.97
N THR A 413 -17.33 -7.68 -2.84
CA THR A 413 -17.47 -6.61 -1.85
C THR A 413 -17.06 -7.15 -0.48
N ILE A 414 -15.95 -6.61 0.07
CA ILE A 414 -15.51 -6.94 1.42
C ILE A 414 -16.53 -6.41 2.42
N VAL A 415 -16.95 -7.30 3.32
CA VAL A 415 -17.90 -6.96 4.38
C VAL A 415 -17.20 -6.75 5.72
N ASP A 416 -16.11 -7.50 6.01
CA ASP A 416 -15.28 -7.30 7.20
C ASP A 416 -13.99 -8.14 7.14
N ARG A 417 -13.18 -8.03 8.19
CA ARG A 417 -12.16 -9.02 8.50
C ARG A 417 -12.70 -10.08 9.44
N LYS A 418 -12.36 -11.34 9.20
CA LYS A 418 -12.81 -12.47 10.04
C LYS A 418 -12.56 -12.25 11.54
N LYS A 419 -11.43 -11.61 11.90
CA LYS A 419 -11.04 -11.26 13.27
C LYS A 419 -11.70 -9.99 13.82
N ASP A 420 -12.31 -9.16 12.98
CA ASP A 420 -12.92 -7.88 13.36
C ASP A 420 -14.46 -7.97 13.38
N MET A 421 -15.02 -9.06 12.83
CA MET A 421 -16.44 -9.38 12.89
C MET A 421 -16.90 -9.49 14.35
N ILE A 422 -18.03 -8.87 14.66
CA ILE A 422 -18.59 -8.78 16.01
C ILE A 422 -19.69 -9.83 16.14
N ILE A 423 -19.64 -10.66 17.18
CA ILE A 423 -20.67 -11.66 17.46
C ILE A 423 -21.52 -11.17 18.62
N THR A 424 -22.68 -10.62 18.31
CA THR A 424 -23.61 -10.06 19.31
C THR A 424 -24.90 -10.85 19.37
N GLY A 425 -25.17 -11.51 20.50
CA GLY A 425 -26.37 -12.34 20.69
C GLY A 425 -26.48 -13.53 19.73
N GLY A 426 -25.34 -14.04 19.23
CA GLY A 426 -25.30 -15.12 18.25
C GLY A 426 -25.41 -14.65 16.79
N GLU A 427 -25.56 -13.37 16.55
CA GLU A 427 -25.67 -12.77 15.21
C GLU A 427 -24.33 -12.13 14.82
N ASN A 428 -23.94 -12.29 13.56
CA ASN A 428 -22.76 -11.65 12.99
C ASN A 428 -23.07 -10.19 12.64
N VAL A 429 -22.27 -9.25 13.15
CA VAL A 429 -22.29 -7.85 12.78
C VAL A 429 -20.95 -7.50 12.16
N TYR A 430 -20.99 -7.04 10.92
CA TYR A 430 -19.82 -6.60 10.20
C TYR A 430 -19.54 -5.13 10.55
N SER A 431 -18.36 -4.90 11.11
CA SER A 431 -17.96 -3.57 11.58
C SER A 431 -17.98 -2.53 10.46
N THR A 432 -17.62 -2.92 9.24
CA THR A 432 -17.62 -2.05 8.06
C THR A 432 -19.03 -1.61 7.65
N GLU A 433 -20.04 -2.46 7.81
CA GLU A 433 -21.45 -2.11 7.53
C GLU A 433 -21.92 -0.97 8.43
N VAL A 434 -21.57 -1.04 9.71
CA VAL A 434 -21.92 -0.02 10.71
C VAL A 434 -21.12 1.27 10.46
N GLU A 435 -19.84 1.15 10.13
CA GLU A 435 -19.00 2.31 9.74
C GLU A 435 -19.57 3.05 8.53
N ASN A 436 -19.97 2.32 7.48
CA ASN A 436 -20.59 2.91 6.29
C ASN A 436 -21.88 3.67 6.61
N ALA A 437 -22.71 3.13 7.51
CA ALA A 437 -23.90 3.83 7.96
C ALA A 437 -23.55 5.12 8.71
N LEU A 438 -22.53 5.10 9.58
CA LEU A 438 -22.05 6.29 10.29
C LEU A 438 -21.46 7.33 9.32
N TYR A 439 -20.66 6.91 8.32
CA TYR A 439 -20.10 7.80 7.30
C TYR A 439 -21.17 8.52 6.45
N ALA A 440 -22.36 7.92 6.29
CA ALA A 440 -23.47 8.57 5.60
C ALA A 440 -24.09 9.74 6.39
N HIS A 441 -23.79 9.87 7.69
CA HIS A 441 -24.28 10.98 8.50
C HIS A 441 -23.51 12.28 8.20
N PRO A 442 -24.18 13.43 7.95
CA PRO A 442 -23.53 14.68 7.53
C PRO A 442 -22.43 15.19 8.46
N ALA A 443 -22.57 14.99 9.77
CA ALA A 443 -21.63 15.48 10.77
C ALA A 443 -20.39 14.57 10.95
N VAL A 444 -20.41 13.33 10.46
CA VAL A 444 -19.32 12.37 10.67
C VAL A 444 -18.20 12.59 9.67
N LEU A 445 -16.97 12.73 10.18
CA LEU A 445 -15.74 12.77 9.39
C LEU A 445 -15.13 11.37 9.25
N GLU A 446 -14.96 10.67 10.39
CA GLU A 446 -14.41 9.32 10.44
C GLU A 446 -15.15 8.49 11.50
N ALA A 447 -15.22 7.18 11.25
CA ALA A 447 -15.77 6.23 12.20
C ALA A 447 -14.96 4.94 12.22
N ALA A 448 -14.84 4.32 13.40
CA ALA A 448 -14.33 2.98 13.59
C ALA A 448 -15.23 2.20 14.54
N VAL A 449 -15.54 0.95 14.18
CA VAL A 449 -16.45 0.09 14.96
C VAL A 449 -15.72 -1.16 15.40
N ILE A 450 -15.89 -1.51 16.68
CA ILE A 450 -15.31 -2.71 17.30
C ILE A 450 -16.36 -3.47 18.13
N GLY A 451 -16.13 -4.76 18.31
CA GLY A 451 -16.79 -5.54 19.37
C GLY A 451 -16.12 -5.29 20.70
N VAL A 452 -16.90 -5.05 21.73
CA VAL A 452 -16.45 -4.99 23.12
C VAL A 452 -17.17 -6.04 23.96
N PRO A 453 -16.54 -6.64 24.98
CA PRO A 453 -17.18 -7.64 25.82
C PRO A 453 -18.48 -7.13 26.44
N ASP A 454 -19.54 -7.93 26.38
CA ASP A 454 -20.86 -7.65 26.96
C ASP A 454 -21.40 -8.90 27.66
N THR A 455 -21.85 -8.74 28.89
CA THR A 455 -22.31 -9.88 29.75
C THR A 455 -23.59 -10.54 29.27
N ARG A 456 -24.41 -9.82 28.47
CA ARG A 456 -25.70 -10.30 27.96
C ARG A 456 -25.59 -10.84 26.53
N TRP A 457 -24.78 -10.19 25.68
CA TRP A 457 -24.73 -10.44 24.24
C TRP A 457 -23.46 -11.11 23.77
N GLY A 458 -22.48 -11.38 24.69
CA GLY A 458 -21.14 -11.81 24.34
C GLY A 458 -20.25 -10.64 23.92
N GLU A 459 -20.64 -9.97 22.83
CA GLU A 459 -20.06 -8.71 22.40
C GLU A 459 -21.14 -7.66 22.16
N ALA A 460 -20.82 -6.40 22.42
CA ALA A 460 -21.62 -5.23 22.05
C ALA A 460 -20.90 -4.43 20.95
N VAL A 461 -21.68 -3.88 20.03
CA VAL A 461 -21.17 -2.99 18.98
C VAL A 461 -20.85 -1.62 19.59
N LYS A 462 -19.58 -1.20 19.54
CA LYS A 462 -19.11 0.12 19.98
C LYS A 462 -18.49 0.88 18.81
N ALA A 463 -18.91 2.15 18.65
CA ALA A 463 -18.34 3.04 17.65
C ALA A 463 -17.44 4.10 18.28
N PHE A 464 -16.37 4.47 17.58
CA PHE A 464 -15.54 5.66 17.82
C PHE A 464 -15.73 6.60 16.63
N VAL A 465 -16.10 7.85 16.91
CA VAL A 465 -16.47 8.80 15.87
C VAL A 465 -15.66 10.09 15.99
N VAL A 466 -15.15 10.56 14.85
CA VAL A 466 -14.56 11.89 14.67
C VAL A 466 -15.59 12.74 13.91
N LEU A 467 -15.96 13.87 14.45
CA LEU A 467 -16.88 14.82 13.79
C LEU A 467 -16.14 15.76 12.84
N LYS A 468 -16.82 16.22 11.81
CA LYS A 468 -16.32 17.29 10.93
C LYS A 468 -16.15 18.59 11.72
N PRO A 469 -15.13 19.41 11.43
CA PRO A 469 -14.94 20.70 12.07
C PRO A 469 -16.22 21.57 12.00
N GLY A 470 -16.62 22.11 13.16
CA GLY A 470 -17.80 22.97 13.27
C GLY A 470 -19.16 22.25 13.26
N ASN A 471 -19.16 20.91 13.18
CA ASN A 471 -20.38 20.11 13.28
C ASN A 471 -20.53 19.52 14.68
N ALA A 472 -21.76 19.25 15.07
CA ALA A 472 -22.10 18.56 16.31
C ALA A 472 -23.14 17.46 16.03
N ALA A 473 -23.03 16.37 16.78
CA ALA A 473 -24.03 15.31 16.83
C ALA A 473 -23.97 14.65 18.21
N SER A 474 -25.12 14.19 18.73
CA SER A 474 -25.15 13.43 19.97
C SER A 474 -24.97 11.93 19.70
N GLU A 475 -24.62 11.18 20.74
CA GLU A 475 -24.59 9.71 20.69
C GLU A 475 -25.94 9.14 20.28
N GLU A 476 -27.03 9.64 20.91
CA GLU A 476 -28.39 9.20 20.65
C GLU A 476 -28.81 9.45 19.19
N GLU A 477 -28.43 10.61 18.64
CA GLU A 477 -28.71 10.98 17.26
C GLU A 477 -28.07 9.99 16.29
N LEU A 478 -26.77 9.70 16.46
CA LEU A 478 -26.02 8.77 15.59
C LEU A 478 -26.52 7.32 15.75
N VAL A 479 -26.80 6.86 16.98
CA VAL A 479 -27.41 5.55 17.22
C VAL A 479 -28.76 5.42 16.53
N LEU A 480 -29.62 6.47 16.65
CA LEU A 480 -30.93 6.49 15.99
C LEU A 480 -30.78 6.50 14.46
N PHE A 481 -29.81 7.25 13.95
CA PHE A 481 -29.48 7.26 12.52
C PHE A 481 -29.08 5.87 12.03
N CYS A 482 -28.20 5.16 12.76
CA CYS A 482 -27.84 3.78 12.45
C CYS A 482 -29.07 2.85 12.48
N LYS A 483 -29.94 2.96 13.47
CA LYS A 483 -31.16 2.12 13.57
C LYS A 483 -32.16 2.34 12.44
N LYS A 484 -32.17 3.52 11.80
CA LYS A 484 -32.98 3.77 10.61
C LYS A 484 -32.44 3.08 9.35
N ASN A 485 -31.15 2.84 9.29
CA ASN A 485 -30.46 2.34 8.12
C ASN A 485 -30.02 0.87 8.25
N LEU A 486 -29.97 0.33 9.47
CA LEU A 486 -29.51 -1.01 9.81
C LEU A 486 -30.52 -1.73 10.72
N ALA A 487 -30.42 -3.06 10.76
CA ALA A 487 -31.15 -3.84 11.76
C ALA A 487 -30.74 -3.41 13.18
N ASN A 488 -31.70 -3.42 14.12
CA ASN A 488 -31.50 -2.87 15.47
C ASN A 488 -30.33 -3.50 16.25
N TYR A 489 -30.05 -4.79 16.02
CA TYR A 489 -28.95 -5.49 16.69
C TYR A 489 -27.58 -5.06 16.18
N LYS A 490 -27.50 -4.55 14.94
CA LYS A 490 -26.28 -4.03 14.31
C LYS A 490 -25.92 -2.61 14.75
N ALA A 491 -26.90 -1.84 15.21
CA ALA A 491 -26.65 -0.46 15.63
C ALA A 491 -25.74 -0.39 16.86
N PRO A 492 -24.82 0.58 16.93
CA PRO A 492 -23.94 0.74 18.08
C PRO A 492 -24.74 0.83 19.38
N LYS A 493 -24.26 0.15 20.44
CA LYS A 493 -24.79 0.27 21.80
C LYS A 493 -24.20 1.48 22.52
N SER A 494 -23.00 1.91 22.10
CA SER A 494 -22.36 3.12 22.60
C SER A 494 -21.49 3.77 21.52
N ILE A 495 -21.37 5.09 21.57
CA ILE A 495 -20.52 5.88 20.70
C ILE A 495 -19.60 6.75 21.57
N GLU A 496 -18.31 6.70 21.27
CA GLU A 496 -17.29 7.54 21.91
C GLU A 496 -16.77 8.55 20.88
N PHE A 497 -16.89 9.85 21.17
CA PHE A 497 -16.33 10.90 20.32
C PHE A 497 -14.87 11.10 20.67
N ILE A 498 -14.01 11.13 19.65
CA ILE A 498 -12.57 11.30 19.78
C ILE A 498 -12.05 12.31 18.75
N ASP A 499 -10.92 12.95 19.05
CA ASP A 499 -10.32 13.95 18.15
C ASP A 499 -9.71 13.33 16.90
N ALA A 500 -9.15 12.13 17.02
CA ALA A 500 -8.54 11.39 15.91
C ALA A 500 -8.55 9.87 16.16
N LEU A 501 -8.76 9.08 15.11
CA LEU A 501 -8.65 7.63 15.17
C LEU A 501 -7.17 7.19 15.18
N PRO A 502 -6.78 6.20 16.01
CA PRO A 502 -5.44 5.65 16.00
C PRO A 502 -5.15 4.97 14.65
N ARG A 503 -3.91 5.10 14.17
CA ARG A 503 -3.50 4.60 12.86
C ARG A 503 -2.27 3.71 12.93
N THR A 504 -2.21 2.75 12.02
CA THR A 504 -0.99 1.98 11.74
C THR A 504 0.05 2.85 11.05
N GLY A 505 1.29 2.37 10.99
CA GLY A 505 2.36 3.04 10.25
C GLY A 505 2.07 3.22 8.74
N SER A 506 1.14 2.47 8.16
CA SER A 506 0.67 2.64 6.78
C SER A 506 -0.53 3.62 6.65
N GLY A 507 -1.01 4.19 7.76
CA GLY A 507 -2.12 5.15 7.78
C GLY A 507 -3.51 4.53 7.90
N LYS A 508 -3.64 3.20 8.00
CA LYS A 508 -4.92 2.51 8.22
C LYS A 508 -5.39 2.68 9.67
N ILE A 509 -6.71 2.70 9.90
CA ILE A 509 -7.29 2.72 11.26
C ILE A 509 -6.83 1.48 12.03
N TYR A 510 -6.35 1.69 13.26
CA TYR A 510 -5.80 0.64 14.12
C TYR A 510 -6.84 0.17 15.15
N LYS A 511 -7.82 -0.65 14.69
CA LYS A 511 -8.92 -1.17 15.53
C LYS A 511 -8.42 -1.98 16.74
N LYS A 512 -7.30 -2.71 16.62
CA LYS A 512 -6.70 -3.42 17.74
C LYS A 512 -6.33 -2.46 18.88
N GLY A 513 -5.73 -1.32 18.56
CA GLY A 513 -5.42 -0.30 19.57
C GLY A 513 -6.66 0.20 20.30
N LEU A 514 -7.76 0.44 19.58
CA LEU A 514 -9.04 0.83 20.19
C LEU A 514 -9.58 -0.24 21.14
N ARG A 515 -9.47 -1.54 20.77
CA ARG A 515 -9.86 -2.65 21.66
C ARG A 515 -8.97 -2.74 22.90
N ASP A 516 -7.65 -2.68 22.69
CA ASP A 516 -6.66 -2.80 23.78
C ASP A 516 -6.82 -1.65 24.78
N ASP A 517 -7.11 -0.44 24.31
CA ASP A 517 -7.32 0.73 25.17
C ASP A 517 -8.67 0.71 25.88
N PHE A 518 -9.70 0.16 25.25
CA PHE A 518 -11.00 -0.07 25.90
C PHE A 518 -10.90 -1.11 27.02
N LEU A 519 -10.16 -2.21 26.82
CA LEU A 519 -10.00 -3.28 27.81
C LEU A 519 -9.12 -2.87 29.00
N LYS A 520 -8.36 -1.78 28.91
CA LYS A 520 -7.56 -1.23 30.02
C LYS A 520 -8.35 -0.25 30.89
N LYS A 521 -9.49 0.28 30.40
CA LYS A 521 -10.42 1.14 31.16
C LYS A 521 -11.35 0.30 32.03
#